data_f35caf801cba242f70b72e20e62e6e9e
#
_entry.id   f35caf801cba242f70b72e20e62e6e9e
#
_cell.length_a   1.000
_cell.length_b   1.000
_cell.length_c   1.000
_cell.angle_alpha   90.00
_cell.angle_beta   90.00
_cell.angle_gamma   90.00
#
_symmetry.space_group_name_H-M   'P 1'
#
loop_
_entity.id
_entity.type
_entity.pdbx_description
1 polymer ?
#
loop_
_entity_poly.entity_id
_entity_poly.type
_entity_poly.pdbx_seq_one_letter_code
_entity_poly.pdbx_strand_id
1 'polypeptide(L)'
;MTFTDAGLRHLTFDRAGTELTAEVKPGRGPPILVVPGVMADAATWQPVVEEIDLPNPVITVNRRGRTPSGPLGAGYSIDVEVADLRHLIGQTGPAHLFGWSYGALIALETALESPGIASLVAYEPVAAPFAAEAVRPIRAAVAAGDLDRAVELVNTDVSGFSADYVADLRRSPAWSVLRPLAEPLGEELAAINSYTPALDGYRDLEMPVTLILGALNENQAPYGTAFAPFAAALPQADVVRLPGQGHLAHVEAPAELARAITAAVRGAEAGR
;
A
#
# COMPACT_ATOMS: atom_id res chain seq x y z
N MET A 1 5.35 -19.36 15.19
CA MET A 1 4.83 -18.08 15.70
C MET A 1 3.60 -18.37 16.54
N THR A 2 3.61 -18.09 17.85
CA THR A 2 2.46 -18.35 18.75
C THR A 2 1.74 -17.02 18.98
N PHE A 3 0.50 -16.91 18.50
CA PHE A 3 -0.36 -15.76 18.75
C PHE A 3 -1.11 -15.96 20.07
N THR A 4 -1.04 -15.03 20.99
CA THR A 4 -1.80 -15.01 22.25
C THR A 4 -2.87 -13.90 22.23
N ASP A 5 -3.93 -14.10 22.96
CA ASP A 5 -5.28 -13.50 22.84
C ASP A 5 -5.48 -12.07 23.39
N ALA A 6 -4.58 -11.11 23.32
CA ALA A 6 -4.90 -9.77 23.82
C ALA A 6 -4.11 -8.65 23.11
N GLY A 7 -4.80 -7.84 22.33
CA GLY A 7 -4.32 -6.58 21.80
C GLY A 7 -3.48 -6.67 20.50
N LEU A 8 -3.25 -5.55 19.85
CA LEU A 8 -2.32 -5.42 18.75
C LEU A 8 -0.92 -5.85 19.18
N ARG A 9 -0.22 -6.57 18.33
CA ARG A 9 1.14 -7.05 18.56
C ARG A 9 2.07 -6.51 17.52
N HIS A 10 3.32 -6.35 17.90
CA HIS A 10 4.39 -6.00 16.99
C HIS A 10 5.11 -7.25 16.54
N LEU A 11 5.32 -7.36 15.26
CA LEU A 11 6.19 -8.34 14.62
C LEU A 11 7.45 -7.58 14.17
N THR A 12 8.61 -8.16 14.47
CA THR A 12 9.90 -7.65 14.01
C THR A 12 10.63 -8.75 13.26
N PHE A 13 11.25 -8.40 12.14
CA PHE A 13 12.07 -9.32 11.35
C PHE A 13 13.23 -8.57 10.69
N ASP A 14 14.39 -9.25 10.59
CA ASP A 14 15.56 -8.69 9.90
C ASP A 14 15.55 -9.09 8.43
N ARG A 15 15.83 -8.13 7.58
CA ARG A 15 15.99 -8.36 6.14
C ARG A 15 17.11 -7.50 5.57
N ALA A 16 18.21 -8.16 5.18
CA ALA A 16 19.40 -7.54 4.59
C ALA A 16 19.98 -6.40 5.46
N GLY A 17 20.05 -6.63 6.79
CA GLY A 17 20.60 -5.67 7.75
C GLY A 17 19.68 -4.48 8.08
N THR A 18 18.40 -4.56 7.69
CA THR A 18 17.36 -3.61 8.10
C THR A 18 16.32 -4.34 8.92
N GLU A 19 16.06 -3.85 10.12
CA GLU A 19 14.95 -4.31 10.94
C GLU A 19 13.64 -3.77 10.35
N LEU A 20 12.70 -4.67 10.09
CA LEU A 20 11.36 -4.35 9.61
C LEU A 20 10.34 -4.73 10.66
N THR A 21 9.26 -3.96 10.73
CA THR A 21 8.21 -4.16 11.72
C THR A 21 6.85 -4.27 11.04
N ALA A 22 5.91 -4.90 11.73
CA ALA A 22 4.51 -4.94 11.33
C ALA A 22 3.61 -4.92 12.59
N GLU A 23 2.42 -4.38 12.46
CA GLU A 23 1.36 -4.50 13.45
C GLU A 23 0.46 -5.68 13.13
N VAL A 24 0.04 -6.40 14.16
CA VAL A 24 -0.73 -7.64 14.01
C VAL A 24 -2.03 -7.54 14.80
N LYS A 25 -3.17 -7.58 14.09
CA LYS A 25 -4.47 -7.93 14.66
C LYS A 25 -4.52 -9.46 14.74
N PRO A 26 -4.62 -10.07 15.94
CA PRO A 26 -4.62 -11.52 16.07
C PRO A 26 -5.82 -12.15 15.36
N GLY A 27 -5.66 -13.41 14.91
CA GLY A 27 -6.70 -14.15 14.24
C GLY A 27 -6.33 -15.62 14.05
N ARG A 28 -7.07 -16.32 13.19
CA ARG A 28 -6.87 -17.74 12.84
C ARG A 28 -6.91 -17.92 11.33
N GLY A 29 -6.13 -18.85 10.83
CA GLY A 29 -6.05 -19.12 9.37
C GLY A 29 -4.95 -18.34 8.66
N PRO A 30 -4.95 -18.33 7.32
CA PRO A 30 -4.00 -17.56 6.53
C PRO A 30 -4.08 -16.06 6.84
N PRO A 31 -2.97 -15.36 7.07
CA PRO A 31 -3.02 -13.94 7.37
C PRO A 31 -3.42 -13.11 6.15
N ILE A 32 -3.99 -11.93 6.42
CA ILE A 32 -4.14 -10.85 5.46
C ILE A 32 -2.95 -9.91 5.67
N LEU A 33 -2.06 -9.82 4.68
CA LEU A 33 -0.94 -8.90 4.69
C LEU A 33 -1.37 -7.59 4.04
N VAL A 34 -1.36 -6.51 4.80
CA VAL A 34 -1.68 -5.15 4.33
C VAL A 34 -0.38 -4.42 4.03
N VAL A 35 -0.22 -3.99 2.78
CA VAL A 35 0.94 -3.26 2.28
C VAL A 35 0.56 -1.81 1.98
N PRO A 36 0.87 -0.86 2.87
CA PRO A 36 0.57 0.55 2.68
C PRO A 36 1.34 1.18 1.50
N GLY A 37 0.77 2.22 0.91
CA GLY A 37 1.43 3.04 -0.10
C GLY A 37 2.43 4.05 0.47
N VAL A 38 2.75 5.08 -0.34
CA VAL A 38 3.51 6.23 0.16
C VAL A 38 2.70 7.00 1.20
N MET A 39 3.37 7.77 2.07
CA MET A 39 2.72 8.61 3.09
C MET A 39 1.83 7.84 4.08
N ALA A 40 2.04 6.53 4.25
CA ALA A 40 1.27 5.69 5.14
C ALA A 40 2.16 4.65 5.86
N ASP A 41 1.72 4.24 7.04
CA ASP A 41 2.33 3.22 7.90
C ASP A 41 1.24 2.30 8.48
N ALA A 42 1.60 1.39 9.35
CA ALA A 42 0.64 0.49 9.99
C ALA A 42 -0.41 1.23 10.83
N ALA A 43 0.00 2.29 11.54
CA ALA A 43 -0.90 3.05 12.40
C ALA A 43 -1.99 3.78 11.59
N THR A 44 -1.65 4.33 10.43
CA THR A 44 -2.63 5.00 9.54
C THR A 44 -3.66 4.04 8.93
N TRP A 45 -3.37 2.73 8.92
CA TRP A 45 -4.28 1.68 8.42
C TRP A 45 -5.12 1.03 9.50
N GLN A 46 -4.87 1.33 10.78
CA GLN A 46 -5.61 0.74 11.90
C GLN A 46 -7.14 0.87 11.77
N PRO A 47 -7.72 2.02 11.36
CA PRO A 47 -9.17 2.14 11.20
C PRO A 47 -9.77 1.13 10.20
N VAL A 48 -9.05 0.82 9.11
CA VAL A 48 -9.49 -0.21 8.14
C VAL A 48 -9.34 -1.61 8.75
N VAL A 49 -8.22 -1.87 9.42
CA VAL A 49 -7.93 -3.18 10.03
C VAL A 49 -8.96 -3.55 11.09
N GLU A 50 -9.41 -2.59 11.89
CA GLU A 50 -10.44 -2.80 12.92
C GLU A 50 -11.77 -3.25 12.30
N GLU A 51 -12.13 -2.68 11.15
CA GLU A 51 -13.39 -2.96 10.42
C GLU A 51 -13.34 -4.24 9.57
N ILE A 52 -12.19 -4.88 9.37
CA ILE A 52 -12.12 -6.17 8.66
C ILE A 52 -12.79 -7.25 9.51
N ASP A 53 -13.96 -7.74 9.01
CA ASP A 53 -14.79 -8.78 9.61
C ASP A 53 -14.41 -10.17 9.07
N LEU A 54 -13.22 -10.65 9.44
CA LEU A 54 -12.70 -11.97 9.11
C LEU A 54 -12.00 -12.58 10.31
N PRO A 55 -12.00 -13.93 10.44
CA PRO A 55 -11.26 -14.59 11.51
C PRO A 55 -9.75 -14.54 11.33
N ASN A 56 -9.27 -14.15 10.15
CA ASN A 56 -7.88 -14.14 9.75
C ASN A 56 -7.05 -13.14 10.57
N PRO A 57 -5.79 -13.45 10.90
CA PRO A 57 -4.88 -12.43 11.39
C PRO A 57 -4.69 -11.35 10.32
N VAL A 58 -4.62 -10.08 10.72
CA VAL A 58 -4.26 -8.99 9.80
C VAL A 58 -2.88 -8.47 10.20
N ILE A 59 -1.95 -8.47 9.28
CA ILE A 59 -0.56 -8.03 9.47
C ILE A 59 -0.32 -6.82 8.57
N THR A 60 -0.21 -5.64 9.17
CA THR A 60 0.06 -4.40 8.44
C THR A 60 1.53 -4.06 8.53
N VAL A 61 2.22 -4.02 7.40
CA VAL A 61 3.66 -3.78 7.38
C VAL A 61 4.00 -2.30 7.54
N ASN A 62 5.03 -2.00 8.33
CA ASN A 62 5.75 -0.75 8.23
C ASN A 62 6.88 -0.97 7.22
N ARG A 63 6.72 -0.43 6.01
CA ARG A 63 7.74 -0.56 4.97
C ARG A 63 9.04 0.17 5.39
N ARG A 64 10.12 -0.07 4.69
CA ARG A 64 11.37 0.67 4.90
C ARG A 64 11.14 2.17 4.96
N GLY A 65 11.88 2.87 5.81
CA GLY A 65 11.73 4.31 6.02
C GLY A 65 10.50 4.71 6.87
N ARG A 66 9.72 3.76 7.38
CA ARG A 66 8.56 3.98 8.26
C ARG A 66 8.90 3.54 9.68
N THR A 67 9.08 4.49 10.59
CA THR A 67 9.32 4.17 12.00
C THR A 67 8.17 3.31 12.56
N PRO A 68 8.45 2.20 13.29
CA PRO A 68 9.76 1.82 13.83
C PRO A 68 10.62 0.94 12.90
N SER A 69 10.24 0.68 11.65
CA SER A 69 11.12 0.01 10.69
C SER A 69 12.37 0.86 10.39
N GLY A 70 13.46 0.18 10.04
CA GLY A 70 14.71 0.82 9.70
C GLY A 70 14.65 1.63 8.39
N PRO A 71 15.75 2.32 8.05
CA PRO A 71 15.81 3.23 6.90
C PRO A 71 15.64 2.50 5.56
N LEU A 72 15.39 3.26 4.48
CA LEU A 72 15.31 2.73 3.12
C LEU A 72 16.54 1.90 2.73
N GLY A 73 17.72 2.33 3.17
CA GLY A 73 18.98 1.70 2.83
C GLY A 73 19.54 2.13 1.47
N ALA A 74 20.83 1.84 1.24
CA ALA A 74 21.47 2.08 -0.05
C ALA A 74 20.90 1.14 -1.12
N GLY A 75 20.65 1.69 -2.33
CA GLY A 75 20.11 0.91 -3.44
C GLY A 75 18.62 0.57 -3.31
N TYR A 76 17.87 1.37 -2.57
CA TYR A 76 16.42 1.21 -2.46
C TYR A 76 15.75 1.16 -3.83
N SER A 77 14.87 0.20 -4.02
CA SER A 77 14.11 -0.05 -5.25
C SER A 77 12.83 -0.83 -4.95
N ILE A 78 11.97 -0.98 -5.93
CA ILE A 78 10.79 -1.86 -5.83
C ILE A 78 11.21 -3.31 -5.59
N ASP A 79 12.29 -3.79 -6.20
CA ASP A 79 12.78 -5.16 -5.98
C ASP A 79 13.17 -5.42 -4.51
N VAL A 80 13.67 -4.39 -3.82
CA VAL A 80 13.95 -4.48 -2.37
C VAL A 80 12.66 -4.64 -1.58
N GLU A 81 11.63 -3.87 -1.88
CA GLU A 81 10.31 -3.99 -1.24
C GLU A 81 9.64 -5.35 -1.52
N VAL A 82 9.73 -5.81 -2.77
CA VAL A 82 9.26 -7.16 -3.18
C VAL A 82 9.99 -8.25 -2.39
N ALA A 83 11.31 -8.15 -2.27
CA ALA A 83 12.11 -9.12 -1.53
C ALA A 83 11.78 -9.10 -0.01
N ASP A 84 11.46 -7.94 0.56
CA ASP A 84 11.04 -7.80 1.95
C ASP A 84 9.67 -8.48 2.18
N LEU A 85 8.71 -8.22 1.30
CA LEU A 85 7.38 -8.81 1.40
C LEU A 85 7.41 -10.34 1.19
N ARG A 86 8.21 -10.83 0.24
CA ARG A 86 8.45 -12.26 0.04
C ARG A 86 9.06 -12.92 1.26
N HIS A 87 9.99 -12.25 1.93
CA HIS A 87 10.58 -12.77 3.17
C HIS A 87 9.52 -12.91 4.26
N LEU A 88 8.64 -11.91 4.43
CA LEU A 88 7.53 -11.97 5.39
C LEU A 88 6.56 -13.11 5.05
N ILE A 89 6.18 -13.29 3.78
CA ILE A 89 5.33 -14.40 3.33
C ILE A 89 5.99 -15.75 3.65
N GLY A 90 7.30 -15.87 3.44
CA GLY A 90 8.05 -17.08 3.80
C GLY A 90 8.01 -17.42 5.30
N GLN A 91 7.85 -16.41 6.17
CA GLN A 91 7.74 -16.61 7.61
C GLN A 91 6.30 -16.89 8.08
N THR A 92 5.31 -16.28 7.42
CA THR A 92 3.89 -16.39 7.81
C THR A 92 3.18 -17.56 7.15
N GLY A 93 3.72 -18.12 6.07
CA GLY A 93 3.07 -19.10 5.22
C GLY A 93 2.08 -18.48 4.22
N PRO A 94 1.21 -19.29 3.61
CA PRO A 94 0.23 -18.79 2.62
C PRO A 94 -0.60 -17.64 3.18
N ALA A 95 -0.74 -16.57 2.39
CA ALA A 95 -1.37 -15.33 2.82
C ALA A 95 -2.29 -14.73 1.75
N HIS A 96 -3.28 -13.96 2.18
CA HIS A 96 -4.00 -13.02 1.33
C HIS A 96 -3.23 -11.70 1.30
N LEU A 97 -3.00 -11.11 0.13
CA LEU A 97 -2.35 -9.82 0.02
C LEU A 97 -3.37 -8.72 -0.24
N PHE A 98 -3.22 -7.62 0.47
CA PHE A 98 -3.86 -6.36 0.14
C PHE A 98 -2.76 -5.29 -0.01
N GLY A 99 -2.76 -4.60 -1.14
CA GLY A 99 -1.87 -3.46 -1.37
C GLY A 99 -2.64 -2.22 -1.78
N TRP A 100 -2.18 -1.05 -1.34
CA TRP A 100 -2.72 0.24 -1.72
C TRP A 100 -1.67 1.10 -2.41
N SER A 101 -2.01 1.69 -3.59
CA SER A 101 -1.14 2.63 -4.29
C SER A 101 0.22 2.01 -4.64
N TYR A 102 1.32 2.56 -4.15
CA TYR A 102 2.65 1.98 -4.26
C TYR A 102 2.72 0.56 -3.63
N GLY A 103 2.05 0.36 -2.50
CA GLY A 103 1.93 -0.97 -1.89
C GLY A 103 1.18 -1.97 -2.77
N ALA A 104 0.24 -1.51 -3.61
CA ALA A 104 -0.44 -2.37 -4.59
C ALA A 104 0.50 -2.79 -5.73
N LEU A 105 1.37 -1.91 -6.20
CA LEU A 105 2.41 -2.28 -7.16
C LEU A 105 3.36 -3.32 -6.56
N ILE A 106 3.86 -3.09 -5.34
CA ILE A 106 4.72 -4.05 -4.62
C ILE A 106 4.03 -5.41 -4.47
N ALA A 107 2.73 -5.42 -4.11
CA ALA A 107 1.97 -6.66 -3.94
C ALA A 107 1.78 -7.42 -5.25
N LEU A 108 1.52 -6.71 -6.36
CA LEU A 108 1.40 -7.31 -7.70
C LEU A 108 2.72 -7.94 -8.16
N GLU A 109 3.84 -7.22 -8.04
CA GLU A 109 5.16 -7.76 -8.39
C GLU A 109 5.56 -8.93 -7.48
N THR A 110 5.23 -8.86 -6.20
CA THR A 110 5.45 -9.97 -5.26
C THR A 110 4.66 -11.22 -5.67
N ALA A 111 3.44 -11.04 -6.19
CA ALA A 111 2.58 -12.14 -6.61
C ALA A 111 3.17 -12.96 -7.77
N LEU A 112 3.90 -12.33 -8.67
CA LEU A 112 4.59 -13.02 -9.77
C LEU A 112 5.68 -13.97 -9.29
N GLU A 113 6.27 -13.67 -8.13
CA GLU A 113 7.45 -14.39 -7.63
C GLU A 113 7.15 -15.30 -6.40
N SER A 114 5.90 -15.31 -5.92
CA SER A 114 5.55 -15.98 -4.65
C SER A 114 4.40 -16.97 -4.80
N PRO A 115 4.65 -18.28 -4.74
CA PRO A 115 3.60 -19.30 -4.88
C PRO A 115 2.65 -19.37 -3.67
N GLY A 116 2.97 -18.72 -2.56
CA GLY A 116 2.21 -18.77 -1.30
C GLY A 116 1.09 -17.73 -1.19
N ILE A 117 0.64 -17.12 -2.30
CA ILE A 117 -0.41 -16.10 -2.23
C ILE A 117 -1.77 -16.74 -2.50
N ALA A 118 -2.66 -16.57 -1.52
CA ALA A 118 -3.99 -17.15 -1.53
C ALA A 118 -5.01 -16.33 -2.34
N SER A 119 -4.89 -15.02 -2.30
CA SER A 119 -5.59 -14.04 -3.13
C SER A 119 -4.86 -12.70 -3.08
N LEU A 120 -5.13 -11.85 -4.05
CA LEU A 120 -4.56 -10.52 -4.14
C LEU A 120 -5.66 -9.47 -4.30
N VAL A 121 -5.61 -8.42 -3.50
CA VAL A 121 -6.45 -7.22 -3.62
C VAL A 121 -5.55 -6.02 -3.83
N ALA A 122 -5.68 -5.33 -4.95
CA ALA A 122 -4.87 -4.16 -5.30
C ALA A 122 -5.75 -2.92 -5.47
N TYR A 123 -5.58 -1.95 -4.56
CA TYR A 123 -6.33 -0.70 -4.59
C TYR A 123 -5.49 0.40 -5.25
N GLU A 124 -5.92 0.83 -6.43
CA GLU A 124 -5.32 1.87 -7.25
C GLU A 124 -3.79 1.77 -7.35
N PRO A 125 -3.25 0.67 -7.91
CA PRO A 125 -1.83 0.54 -8.15
C PRO A 125 -1.31 1.67 -9.04
N VAL A 126 -0.08 2.10 -8.80
CA VAL A 126 0.58 3.19 -9.52
C VAL A 126 1.83 2.70 -10.23
N ALA A 127 2.12 3.27 -11.41
CA ALA A 127 3.31 2.96 -12.19
C ALA A 127 3.79 4.18 -12.98
N ALA A 128 5.04 4.14 -13.43
CA ALA A 128 5.63 5.18 -14.27
C ALA A 128 4.86 5.41 -15.58
N PRO A 129 4.70 6.67 -16.03
CA PRO A 129 5.08 7.91 -15.35
C PRO A 129 4.06 8.29 -14.27
N PHE A 130 4.51 8.52 -13.05
CA PHE A 130 3.64 8.91 -11.93
C PHE A 130 4.24 10.10 -11.18
N ALA A 131 3.72 11.30 -11.42
CA ALA A 131 4.18 12.56 -10.83
C ALA A 131 5.71 12.74 -10.87
N ALA A 132 6.35 12.38 -11.97
CA ALA A 132 7.81 12.36 -12.10
C ALA A 132 8.46 13.73 -11.81
N GLU A 133 7.77 14.82 -12.17
CA GLU A 133 8.23 16.20 -11.94
C GLU A 133 8.30 16.56 -10.45
N ALA A 134 7.51 15.91 -9.59
CA ALA A 134 7.50 16.13 -8.15
C ALA A 134 8.70 15.50 -7.43
N VAL A 135 9.38 14.52 -8.02
CA VAL A 135 10.50 13.80 -7.40
C VAL A 135 11.60 14.75 -6.94
N ARG A 136 12.09 15.62 -7.83
CA ARG A 136 13.18 16.54 -7.50
C ARG A 136 12.82 17.59 -6.46
N PRO A 137 11.67 18.29 -6.56
CA PRO A 137 11.22 19.20 -5.51
C PRO A 137 11.06 18.53 -4.14
N ILE A 138 10.48 17.34 -4.07
CA ILE A 138 10.27 16.61 -2.82
C ILE A 138 11.62 16.20 -2.20
N ARG A 139 12.54 15.64 -3.00
CA ARG A 139 13.90 15.34 -2.52
C ARG A 139 14.61 16.56 -1.96
N ALA A 140 14.48 17.72 -2.63
CA ALA A 140 15.07 18.96 -2.16
C ALA A 140 14.48 19.42 -0.82
N ALA A 141 13.16 19.33 -0.65
CA ALA A 141 12.47 19.67 0.59
C ALA A 141 12.92 18.75 1.74
N VAL A 142 12.95 17.43 1.51
CA VAL A 142 13.40 16.44 2.51
C VAL A 142 14.86 16.68 2.89
N ALA A 143 15.75 16.89 1.92
CA ALA A 143 17.18 17.16 2.16
C ALA A 143 17.42 18.45 2.95
N ALA A 144 16.51 19.44 2.82
CA ALA A 144 16.53 20.68 3.60
C ALA A 144 15.89 20.52 5.00
N GLY A 145 15.31 19.35 5.33
CA GLY A 145 14.54 19.13 6.56
C GLY A 145 13.16 19.81 6.55
N ASP A 146 12.73 20.34 5.39
CA ASP A 146 11.43 21.00 5.23
C ASP A 146 10.34 19.97 4.90
N LEU A 147 9.99 19.17 5.92
CA LEU A 147 8.96 18.15 5.78
C LEU A 147 7.57 18.74 5.56
N ASP A 148 7.31 19.96 6.01
CA ASP A 148 6.08 20.67 5.73
C ASP A 148 5.92 20.91 4.22
N ARG A 149 7.00 21.32 3.55
CA ARG A 149 7.01 21.49 2.09
C ARG A 149 6.87 20.15 1.36
N ALA A 150 7.49 19.09 1.87
CA ALA A 150 7.33 17.75 1.27
C ALA A 150 5.88 17.27 1.34
N VAL A 151 5.18 17.49 2.47
CA VAL A 151 3.74 17.18 2.62
C VAL A 151 2.88 18.04 1.70
N GLU A 152 3.18 19.33 1.54
CA GLU A 152 2.49 20.20 0.57
C GLU A 152 2.62 19.63 -0.84
N LEU A 153 3.85 19.36 -1.29
CA LEU A 153 4.15 18.88 -2.65
C LEU A 153 3.48 17.55 -2.97
N VAL A 154 3.43 16.60 -2.03
CA VAL A 154 2.73 15.34 -2.30
C VAL A 154 1.23 15.54 -2.48
N ASN A 155 0.64 16.44 -1.73
CA ASN A 155 -0.80 16.69 -1.83
C ASN A 155 -1.16 17.49 -3.09
N THR A 156 -0.34 18.50 -3.47
CA THR A 156 -0.60 19.34 -4.65
C THR A 156 -0.12 18.70 -5.94
N ASP A 157 1.17 18.31 -6.00
CA ASP A 157 1.85 17.99 -7.25
C ASP A 157 1.78 16.48 -7.58
N VAL A 158 1.53 15.63 -6.58
CA VAL A 158 1.35 14.18 -6.78
C VAL A 158 -0.13 13.82 -6.80
N SER A 159 -0.89 14.23 -5.77
CA SER A 159 -2.30 13.85 -5.62
C SER A 159 -3.27 14.80 -6.33
N GLY A 160 -2.83 16.01 -6.71
CA GLY A 160 -3.65 17.00 -7.41
C GLY A 160 -4.72 17.66 -6.54
N PHE A 161 -4.57 17.63 -5.20
CA PHE A 161 -5.51 18.29 -4.30
C PHE A 161 -5.40 19.81 -4.38
N SER A 162 -6.52 20.50 -4.13
CA SER A 162 -6.58 21.96 -4.17
C SER A 162 -5.76 22.62 -3.05
N ALA A 163 -5.32 23.84 -3.26
CA ALA A 163 -4.61 24.63 -2.24
C ALA A 163 -5.46 24.82 -0.96
N ASP A 164 -6.78 24.95 -1.10
CA ASP A 164 -7.69 25.08 0.04
C ASP A 164 -7.73 23.78 0.87
N TYR A 165 -7.82 22.62 0.20
CA TYR A 165 -7.72 21.32 0.87
C TYR A 165 -6.41 21.19 1.65
N VAL A 166 -5.27 21.52 1.03
CA VAL A 166 -3.95 21.43 1.69
C VAL A 166 -3.85 22.42 2.85
N ALA A 167 -4.40 23.62 2.72
CA ALA A 167 -4.45 24.59 3.82
C ALA A 167 -5.29 24.10 5.01
N ASP A 168 -6.41 23.42 4.76
CA ASP A 168 -7.24 22.81 5.79
C ASP A 168 -6.54 21.61 6.44
N LEU A 169 -5.94 20.73 5.64
CA LEU A 169 -5.15 19.62 6.11
C LEU A 169 -3.99 20.07 7.01
N ARG A 170 -3.30 21.17 6.64
CA ARG A 170 -2.21 21.75 7.42
C ARG A 170 -2.64 22.19 8.82
N ARG A 171 -3.90 22.60 9.00
CA ARG A 171 -4.47 23.00 10.30
C ARG A 171 -4.98 21.80 11.11
N SER A 172 -5.09 20.63 10.51
CA SER A 172 -5.59 19.43 11.16
C SER A 172 -4.50 18.69 11.95
N PRO A 173 -4.87 17.85 12.94
CA PRO A 173 -3.92 16.97 13.63
C PRO A 173 -3.20 16.00 12.69
N ALA A 174 -3.79 15.64 11.55
CA ALA A 174 -3.18 14.73 10.58
C ALA A 174 -1.86 15.27 10.02
N TRP A 175 -1.68 16.59 9.95
CA TRP A 175 -0.45 17.17 9.44
C TRP A 175 0.80 16.70 10.19
N SER A 176 0.71 16.65 11.52
CA SER A 176 1.81 16.19 12.38
C SER A 176 2.15 14.71 12.15
N VAL A 177 1.17 13.89 11.77
CA VAL A 177 1.36 12.48 11.42
C VAL A 177 2.01 12.35 10.04
N LEU A 178 1.62 13.17 9.07
CA LEU A 178 2.12 13.11 7.70
C LEU A 178 3.60 13.54 7.57
N ARG A 179 4.07 14.47 8.39
CA ARG A 179 5.45 14.98 8.31
C ARG A 179 6.52 13.89 8.33
N PRO A 180 6.61 13.02 9.35
CA PRO A 180 7.61 11.94 9.36
C PRO A 180 7.39 10.93 8.21
N LEU A 181 6.16 10.74 7.75
CA LEU A 181 5.87 9.85 6.62
C LEU A 181 6.37 10.39 5.27
N ALA A 182 6.69 11.68 5.19
CA ALA A 182 7.25 12.31 3.99
C ALA A 182 8.76 12.08 3.82
N GLU A 183 9.49 11.65 4.86
CA GLU A 183 10.94 11.46 4.78
C GLU A 183 11.40 10.54 3.64
N PRO A 184 10.82 9.34 3.44
CA PRO A 184 11.23 8.44 2.36
C PRO A 184 10.60 8.78 0.99
N LEU A 185 9.65 9.71 0.94
CA LEU A 185 8.77 9.94 -0.21
C LEU A 185 9.52 10.21 -1.52
N GLY A 186 10.58 11.01 -1.47
CA GLY A 186 11.35 11.37 -2.67
C GLY A 186 12.01 10.17 -3.33
N GLU A 187 12.51 9.23 -2.53
CA GLU A 187 13.12 8.00 -3.01
C GLU A 187 12.06 6.98 -3.47
N GLU A 188 10.91 6.91 -2.78
CA GLU A 188 9.80 6.05 -3.18
C GLU A 188 9.22 6.47 -4.54
N LEU A 189 8.98 7.76 -4.76
CA LEU A 189 8.51 8.27 -6.06
C LEU A 189 9.55 8.05 -7.16
N ALA A 190 10.84 8.19 -6.85
CA ALA A 190 11.90 7.88 -7.80
C ALA A 190 11.93 6.38 -8.14
N ALA A 191 11.73 5.49 -7.15
CA ALA A 191 11.65 4.06 -7.39
C ALA A 191 10.45 3.71 -8.29
N ILE A 192 9.27 4.29 -8.05
CA ILE A 192 8.09 4.12 -8.92
C ILE A 192 8.44 4.53 -10.36
N ASN A 193 9.06 5.70 -10.55
CA ASN A 193 9.34 6.25 -11.89
C ASN A 193 10.52 5.60 -12.62
N SER A 194 11.36 4.84 -11.93
CA SER A 194 12.44 4.07 -12.53
C SER A 194 12.09 2.60 -12.79
N TYR A 195 10.92 2.16 -12.38
CA TYR A 195 10.47 0.78 -12.49
C TYR A 195 9.48 0.59 -13.65
N THR A 196 9.61 -0.54 -14.32
CA THR A 196 8.65 -0.97 -15.34
C THR A 196 7.93 -2.21 -14.83
N PRO A 197 6.63 -2.13 -14.51
CA PRO A 197 5.86 -3.29 -14.05
C PRO A 197 5.83 -4.40 -15.09
N ALA A 198 5.82 -5.64 -14.62
CA ALA A 198 5.76 -6.83 -15.48
C ALA A 198 4.32 -7.12 -15.95
N LEU A 199 3.67 -6.13 -16.60
CA LEU A 199 2.25 -6.18 -16.98
C LEU A 199 1.86 -7.44 -17.75
N ASP A 200 2.74 -7.90 -18.66
CA ASP A 200 2.47 -9.11 -19.46
C ASP A 200 2.39 -10.38 -18.61
N GLY A 201 3.08 -10.41 -17.46
CA GLY A 201 3.07 -11.53 -16.52
C GLY A 201 1.81 -11.63 -15.67
N TYR A 202 1.08 -10.52 -15.46
CA TYR A 202 -0.06 -10.53 -14.56
C TYR A 202 -1.23 -11.40 -15.04
N ARG A 203 -1.36 -11.60 -16.34
CA ARG A 203 -2.38 -12.52 -16.90
C ARG A 203 -2.20 -13.97 -16.47
N ASP A 204 -0.98 -14.34 -16.06
CA ASP A 204 -0.62 -15.71 -15.67
C ASP A 204 -0.77 -15.93 -14.14
N LEU A 205 -1.23 -14.94 -13.41
CA LEU A 205 -1.54 -15.08 -12.00
C LEU A 205 -2.75 -16.02 -11.81
N GLU A 206 -2.52 -17.14 -11.13
CA GLU A 206 -3.54 -18.18 -10.93
C GLU A 206 -4.45 -17.93 -9.73
N MET A 207 -3.99 -17.12 -8.75
CA MET A 207 -4.83 -16.80 -7.59
C MET A 207 -5.93 -15.79 -7.95
N PRO A 208 -7.06 -15.77 -7.21
CA PRO A 208 -8.07 -14.72 -7.35
C PRO A 208 -7.47 -13.33 -7.16
N VAL A 209 -7.72 -12.43 -8.11
CA VAL A 209 -7.27 -11.03 -8.07
C VAL A 209 -8.49 -10.12 -8.06
N THR A 210 -8.51 -9.17 -7.14
CA THR A 210 -9.49 -8.08 -7.10
C THR A 210 -8.77 -6.74 -7.23
N LEU A 211 -9.17 -5.95 -8.21
CA LEU A 211 -8.73 -4.56 -8.36
C LEU A 211 -9.78 -3.63 -7.76
N ILE A 212 -9.37 -2.71 -6.90
CA ILE A 212 -10.26 -1.68 -6.34
C ILE A 212 -9.93 -0.33 -6.96
N LEU A 213 -10.96 0.40 -7.38
CA LEU A 213 -10.89 1.76 -7.90
C LEU A 213 -11.87 2.65 -7.13
N GLY A 214 -11.41 3.77 -6.62
CA GLY A 214 -12.32 4.82 -6.14
C GLY A 214 -13.13 5.39 -7.31
N ALA A 215 -14.45 5.37 -7.22
CA ALA A 215 -15.30 5.77 -8.34
C ALA A 215 -15.08 7.25 -8.77
N LEU A 216 -14.62 8.10 -7.85
CA LEU A 216 -14.27 9.49 -8.16
C LEU A 216 -13.01 9.62 -9.02
N ASN A 217 -12.16 8.59 -9.03
CA ASN A 217 -10.93 8.57 -9.82
C ASN A 217 -11.12 7.95 -11.21
N GLU A 218 -12.29 7.39 -11.52
CA GLU A 218 -12.50 6.71 -12.78
C GLU A 218 -12.22 7.65 -13.97
N ASN A 219 -11.26 7.29 -14.82
CA ASN A 219 -10.74 8.07 -15.93
C ASN A 219 -10.12 9.43 -15.54
N GLN A 220 -9.81 9.65 -14.27
CA GLN A 220 -9.19 10.87 -13.77
C GLN A 220 -7.70 10.63 -13.45
N ALA A 221 -6.86 11.63 -13.78
CA ALA A 221 -5.48 11.65 -13.32
C ALA A 221 -5.43 12.10 -11.84
N PRO A 222 -4.42 11.64 -11.08
CA PRO A 222 -3.36 10.71 -11.48
C PRO A 222 -3.76 9.23 -11.35
N TYR A 223 -4.69 8.90 -10.45
CA TYR A 223 -4.92 7.53 -9.99
C TYR A 223 -5.67 6.66 -10.99
N GLY A 224 -6.76 7.15 -11.57
CA GLY A 224 -7.55 6.40 -12.53
C GLY A 224 -6.78 6.14 -13.85
N THR A 225 -5.96 7.10 -14.28
CA THR A 225 -5.09 6.91 -15.45
C THR A 225 -3.95 5.93 -15.16
N ALA A 226 -3.39 5.94 -13.94
CA ALA A 226 -2.39 4.96 -13.53
C ALA A 226 -2.99 3.54 -13.36
N PHE A 227 -4.24 3.43 -12.92
CA PHE A 227 -4.96 2.17 -12.74
C PHE A 227 -5.24 1.43 -14.06
N ALA A 228 -5.54 2.16 -15.13
CA ALA A 228 -6.03 1.58 -16.38
C ALA A 228 -5.10 0.51 -17.00
N PRO A 229 -3.76 0.68 -17.05
CA PRO A 229 -2.86 -0.36 -17.55
C PRO A 229 -2.92 -1.66 -16.75
N PHE A 230 -3.08 -1.59 -15.41
CA PHE A 230 -3.20 -2.77 -14.57
C PHE A 230 -4.51 -3.51 -14.81
N ALA A 231 -5.62 -2.79 -14.94
CA ALA A 231 -6.91 -3.39 -15.29
C ALA A 231 -6.89 -4.08 -16.66
N ALA A 232 -6.18 -3.50 -17.62
CA ALA A 232 -6.01 -4.10 -18.94
C ALA A 232 -5.11 -5.35 -18.91
N ALA A 233 -4.11 -5.38 -18.02
CA ALA A 233 -3.17 -6.49 -17.87
C ALA A 233 -3.75 -7.67 -17.08
N LEU A 234 -4.84 -7.44 -16.32
CA LEU A 234 -5.51 -8.41 -15.45
C LEU A 234 -6.97 -8.67 -15.92
N PRO A 235 -7.19 -9.20 -17.12
CA PRO A 235 -8.56 -9.39 -17.64
C PRO A 235 -9.39 -10.39 -16.82
N GLN A 236 -8.73 -11.24 -16.01
CA GLN A 236 -9.35 -12.20 -15.10
C GLN A 236 -9.71 -11.61 -13.73
N ALA A 237 -9.28 -10.38 -13.42
CA ALA A 237 -9.53 -9.78 -12.12
C ALA A 237 -10.96 -9.25 -11.98
N ASP A 238 -11.52 -9.39 -10.79
CA ASP A 238 -12.73 -8.67 -10.41
C ASP A 238 -12.41 -7.20 -10.18
N VAL A 239 -13.16 -6.29 -10.80
CA VAL A 239 -12.98 -4.85 -10.62
C VAL A 239 -14.10 -4.29 -9.75
N VAL A 240 -13.75 -3.88 -8.53
CA VAL A 240 -14.65 -3.25 -7.56
C VAL A 240 -14.49 -1.75 -7.60
N ARG A 241 -15.58 -1.02 -7.82
CA ARG A 241 -15.63 0.44 -7.72
C ARG A 241 -16.21 0.84 -6.39
N LEU A 242 -15.50 1.69 -5.63
CA LEU A 242 -15.98 2.22 -4.36
C LEU A 242 -16.79 3.51 -4.62
N PRO A 243 -18.13 3.48 -4.45
CA PRO A 243 -18.97 4.65 -4.74
C PRO A 243 -18.63 5.83 -3.85
N GLY A 244 -18.51 7.02 -4.42
CA GLY A 244 -18.22 8.25 -3.68
C GLY A 244 -16.82 8.34 -3.07
N GLN A 245 -15.94 7.39 -3.35
CA GLN A 245 -14.57 7.37 -2.82
C GLN A 245 -13.55 7.67 -3.90
N GLY A 246 -12.43 8.28 -3.49
CA GLY A 246 -11.21 8.46 -4.26
C GLY A 246 -10.08 7.59 -3.74
N HIS A 247 -8.85 8.10 -3.79
CA HIS A 247 -7.64 7.37 -3.38
C HIS A 247 -7.52 7.15 -1.87
N LEU A 248 -8.16 8.00 -1.07
CA LEU A 248 -8.00 8.05 0.38
C LEU A 248 -9.12 7.32 1.15
N ALA A 249 -9.79 6.32 0.55
CA ALA A 249 -10.87 5.59 1.24
C ALA A 249 -10.43 4.95 2.56
N HIS A 250 -9.14 4.67 2.75
CA HIS A 250 -8.60 4.17 4.03
C HIS A 250 -8.74 5.20 5.17
N VAL A 251 -8.83 6.49 4.84
CA VAL A 251 -9.05 7.59 5.79
C VAL A 251 -10.52 8.04 5.79
N GLU A 252 -11.10 8.16 4.61
CA GLU A 252 -12.43 8.80 4.42
C GLU A 252 -13.58 7.82 4.64
N ALA A 253 -13.39 6.55 4.32
CA ALA A 253 -14.41 5.50 4.41
C ALA A 253 -13.83 4.13 4.79
N PRO A 254 -13.12 4.00 5.94
CA PRO A 254 -12.41 2.79 6.32
C PRO A 254 -13.32 1.56 6.37
N ALA A 255 -14.56 1.68 6.84
CA ALA A 255 -15.50 0.60 6.89
C ALA A 255 -15.95 0.11 5.49
N GLU A 256 -16.03 1.00 4.50
CA GLU A 256 -16.38 0.61 3.12
C GLU A 256 -15.23 -0.14 2.46
N LEU A 257 -14.02 0.35 2.63
CA LEU A 257 -12.82 -0.30 2.12
C LEU A 257 -12.64 -1.68 2.79
N ALA A 258 -12.80 -1.77 4.10
CA ALA A 258 -12.73 -3.03 4.84
C ALA A 258 -13.77 -4.05 4.37
N ARG A 259 -15.01 -3.61 4.06
CA ARG A 259 -16.01 -4.49 3.45
C ARG A 259 -15.59 -5.02 2.07
N ALA A 260 -15.00 -4.20 1.23
CA ALA A 260 -14.49 -4.63 -0.07
C ALA A 260 -13.37 -5.66 0.07
N ILE A 261 -12.41 -5.42 0.97
CA ILE A 261 -11.34 -6.38 1.29
C ILE A 261 -11.92 -7.69 1.83
N THR A 262 -12.85 -7.61 2.78
CA THR A 262 -13.53 -8.76 3.38
C THR A 262 -14.24 -9.61 2.32
N ALA A 263 -14.98 -8.97 1.41
CA ALA A 263 -15.70 -9.66 0.35
C ALA A 263 -14.74 -10.39 -0.63
N ALA A 264 -13.64 -9.75 -1.01
CA ALA A 264 -12.64 -10.34 -1.89
C ALA A 264 -11.97 -11.57 -1.25
N VAL A 265 -11.59 -11.48 0.03
CA VAL A 265 -10.96 -12.61 0.74
C VAL A 265 -11.96 -13.76 0.92
N ARG A 266 -13.20 -13.50 1.34
CA ARG A 266 -14.25 -14.52 1.45
C ARG A 266 -14.55 -15.21 0.13
N GLY A 267 -14.61 -14.45 -0.96
CA GLY A 267 -14.81 -14.99 -2.32
C GLY A 267 -13.69 -15.95 -2.71
N ALA A 268 -12.44 -15.58 -2.42
CA ALA A 268 -11.29 -16.42 -2.71
C ALA A 268 -11.24 -17.70 -1.86
N GLU A 269 -11.71 -17.67 -0.61
CA GLU A 269 -11.78 -18.85 0.26
C GLU A 269 -12.93 -19.79 -0.14
N ALA A 270 -14.05 -19.25 -0.62
CA ALA A 270 -15.20 -20.04 -1.06
C ALA A 270 -14.98 -20.74 -2.43
N GLY A 271 -14.09 -20.23 -3.26
CA GLY A 271 -13.76 -20.79 -4.57
C GLY A 271 -12.72 -21.92 -4.55
N ARG A 272 -12.18 -22.26 -3.38
CA ARG A 272 -11.24 -23.37 -3.13
C ARG A 272 -11.97 -24.61 -2.69
#